data_e42185c722d662d0f035b770f3a107ec
#
_entry.id   e42185c722d662d0f035b770f3a107ec
#
_cell.length_a   1.000
_cell.length_b   1.000
_cell.length_c   1.000
_cell.angle_alpha   90.00
_cell.angle_beta   90.00
_cell.angle_gamma   90.00
#
_symmetry.space_group_name_H-M   'P 1'
#
loop_
_entity.id
_entity.type
_entity.pdbx_description
1 polymer ?
#
loop_
_entity_poly.entity_id
_entity_poly.type
_entity_poly.pdbx_seq_one_letter_code
_entity_poly.pdbx_strand_id
1 'polypeptide(L)'
;MGFVGACRATPAAVDYIFDGDTFAAFVMLPDDIRISVRVRLINVDTPEIHGQCDHEINMANRARDRLAELIPLGTVVELKNIKDDKYLGRIDANVIMADGRDVGRVLIDEGLGRPYAGGRREPWCH
;
A
#
# COMPACT_ATOMS: atom_id res chain seq x y z
N MET A 1 28.48 -9.28 8.94
CA MET A 1 28.20 -8.87 8.47
C MET A 1 27.36 -8.27 8.00
N GLY A 2 27.16 -8.21 7.99
CA GLY A 2 26.66 -7.77 7.70
C GLY A 2 25.77 -7.31 7.18
N PHE A 3 25.46 -7.10 6.91
CA PHE A 3 24.59 -6.60 6.48
C PHE A 3 23.82 -6.43 5.75
N VAL A 4 24.44 -6.41 5.22
CA VAL A 4 23.45 -6.47 4.53
C VAL A 4 22.13 -5.77 4.66
N GLY A 5 21.90 -4.76 5.07
CA GLY A 5 20.72 -4.06 5.38
C GLY A 5 19.83 -3.61 4.24
N ALA A 6 20.35 -3.55 3.03
CA ALA A 6 19.57 -3.06 1.89
C ALA A 6 18.33 -3.90 1.58
N CYS A 7 18.35 -5.18 1.93
CA CYS A 7 17.24 -6.10 1.64
C CYS A 7 16.31 -6.31 2.83
N ARG A 8 16.48 -5.53 3.87
CA ARG A 8 15.66 -5.71 5.06
C ARG A 8 14.23 -5.30 4.83
N ALA A 9 13.34 -6.14 5.31
CA ALA A 9 11.93 -5.80 5.41
C ALA A 9 11.66 -5.22 6.79
N THR A 10 10.76 -4.26 6.85
CA THR A 10 10.31 -3.66 8.10
C THR A 10 8.91 -4.13 8.38
N PRO A 11 8.66 -4.78 9.54
CA PRO A 11 7.31 -5.23 9.85
C PRO A 11 6.40 -4.07 10.22
N ALA A 12 5.14 -4.19 9.83
CA ALA A 12 4.14 -3.17 10.13
C ALA A 12 2.78 -3.85 10.34
N ALA A 13 2.09 -3.46 11.39
CA ALA A 13 0.75 -3.98 11.69
C ALA A 13 -0.29 -3.07 11.04
N VAL A 14 -1.19 -3.66 10.27
CA VAL A 14 -2.22 -2.90 9.54
C VAL A 14 -3.24 -2.36 10.55
N ASP A 15 -3.49 -1.05 10.49
CA ASP A 15 -4.38 -0.35 11.41
C ASP A 15 -5.69 0.10 10.75
N TYR A 16 -5.61 0.60 9.53
CA TYR A 16 -6.80 1.14 8.85
C TYR A 16 -6.56 1.19 7.34
N ILE A 17 -7.59 0.87 6.56
CA ILE A 17 -7.53 0.90 5.09
C ILE A 17 -8.25 2.15 4.61
N PHE A 18 -7.54 3.05 3.92
CA PHE A 18 -8.14 4.26 3.36
C PHE A 18 -8.74 4.01 1.98
N ASP A 19 -7.94 3.44 1.08
CA ASP A 19 -8.36 3.11 -0.29
C ASP A 19 -7.50 1.96 -0.81
N GLY A 20 -7.57 1.68 -2.10
CA GLY A 20 -6.89 0.51 -2.67
C GLY A 20 -5.38 0.56 -2.61
N ASP A 21 -4.78 1.75 -2.46
CA ASP A 21 -3.33 1.88 -2.48
C ASP A 21 -2.75 2.58 -1.24
N THR A 22 -3.57 2.86 -0.23
CA THR A 22 -3.10 3.58 0.96
C THR A 22 -3.75 3.01 2.23
N PHE A 23 -2.92 2.75 3.23
CA PHE A 23 -3.42 2.29 4.52
C PHE A 23 -2.56 2.86 5.65
N ALA A 24 -3.11 2.86 6.85
CA ALA A 24 -2.38 3.23 8.05
C ALA A 24 -1.82 1.97 8.70
N ALA A 25 -0.63 2.09 9.25
CA ALA A 25 0.02 0.98 9.92
C ALA A 25 0.88 1.47 11.09
N PHE A 26 1.14 0.57 12.03
CA PHE A 26 2.14 0.80 13.06
C PHE A 26 3.41 0.08 12.61
N VAL A 27 4.43 0.88 12.29
CA VAL A 27 5.76 0.36 11.94
C VAL A 27 6.47 -0.01 13.23
N MET A 28 7.00 -1.23 13.28
CA MET A 28 7.66 -1.74 14.46
C MET A 28 9.16 -1.52 14.35
N LEU A 29 9.70 -0.74 15.27
CA LEU A 29 11.11 -0.42 15.35
C LEU A 29 11.74 -1.18 16.51
N PRO A 30 13.09 -1.24 16.62
CA PRO A 30 13.76 -1.81 17.77
C PRO A 30 13.30 -1.18 19.09
N ASP A 31 13.48 -1.89 20.18
CA ASP A 31 13.14 -1.45 21.54
C ASP A 31 11.63 -1.25 21.75
N ASP A 32 10.81 -2.04 21.04
CA ASP A 32 9.36 -2.02 21.15
C ASP A 32 8.72 -0.67 20.79
N ILE A 33 9.44 0.15 20.04
CA ILE A 33 8.90 1.41 19.55
C ILE A 33 7.99 1.14 18.35
N ARG A 34 6.81 1.76 18.37
CA ARG A 34 5.86 1.69 17.26
C ARG A 34 5.54 3.09 16.79
N ILE A 35 5.55 3.27 15.47
CA ILE A 35 5.27 4.56 14.84
C ILE A 35 4.08 4.40 13.92
N SER A 36 3.07 5.25 14.09
CA SER A 36 1.92 5.29 13.20
C SER A 36 2.28 6.04 11.93
N VAL A 37 2.09 5.41 10.78
CA VAL A 37 2.38 6.01 9.49
C VAL A 37 1.28 5.64 8.49
N ARG A 38 1.15 6.44 7.43
CA ARG A 38 0.40 6.05 6.25
C ARG A 38 1.37 5.43 5.26
N VAL A 39 0.97 4.32 4.68
CA VAL A 39 1.75 3.60 3.68
C VAL A 39 1.03 3.67 2.35
N ARG A 40 1.71 4.20 1.34
CA ARG A 40 1.23 4.18 -0.03
C ARG A 40 1.99 3.10 -0.79
N LEU A 41 1.25 2.23 -1.48
CA LEU A 41 1.86 1.21 -2.32
C LEU A 41 2.60 1.87 -3.47
N ILE A 42 3.85 1.45 -3.72
CA ILE A 42 4.59 1.95 -4.88
C ILE A 42 4.29 1.07 -6.09
N ASN A 43 4.50 1.66 -7.27
CA ASN A 43 4.37 0.99 -8.57
C ASN A 43 2.94 0.58 -8.92
N VAL A 44 1.93 1.07 -8.20
CA VAL A 44 0.54 0.80 -8.51
C VAL A 44 -0.29 2.06 -8.34
N ASP A 45 -1.28 2.22 -9.20
CA ASP A 45 -2.29 3.26 -9.11
C ASP A 45 -3.66 2.60 -9.05
N THR A 46 -4.46 2.96 -8.05
CA THR A 46 -5.83 2.45 -7.91
C THR A 46 -6.83 3.60 -8.08
N PRO A 47 -8.10 3.29 -8.41
CA PRO A 47 -9.11 4.34 -8.55
C PRO A 47 -9.32 5.11 -7.25
N GLU A 48 -9.75 6.35 -7.37
CA GLU A 48 -9.97 7.25 -6.24
C GLU A 48 -11.37 7.08 -5.66
N ILE A 49 -11.46 6.97 -4.33
CA ILE A 49 -12.76 6.89 -3.64
C ILE A 49 -13.59 8.15 -3.87
N HIS A 50 -12.92 9.31 -3.94
CA HIS A 50 -13.55 10.57 -4.30
C HIS A 50 -13.39 10.86 -5.79
N GLY A 51 -13.65 9.84 -6.61
CA GLY A 51 -13.44 9.90 -8.05
C GLY A 51 -14.45 10.77 -8.77
N GLN A 52 -14.20 10.97 -10.05
CA GLN A 52 -14.96 11.91 -10.87
C GLN A 52 -16.19 11.30 -11.55
N CYS A 53 -16.38 9.99 -11.42
CA CYS A 53 -17.53 9.30 -12.01
C CYS A 53 -17.88 8.07 -11.20
N ASP A 54 -19.09 7.57 -11.37
CA ASP A 54 -19.57 6.40 -10.63
C ASP A 54 -18.71 5.16 -10.88
N HIS A 55 -18.24 4.99 -12.11
CA HIS A 55 -17.37 3.86 -12.44
C HIS A 55 -16.10 3.89 -11.59
N GLU A 56 -15.44 5.03 -11.50
CA GLU A 56 -14.23 5.18 -10.72
C GLU A 56 -14.49 4.93 -9.23
N ILE A 57 -15.57 5.49 -8.71
CA ILE A 57 -15.95 5.34 -7.30
C ILE A 57 -16.22 3.87 -6.97
N ASN A 58 -16.97 3.17 -7.84
CA ASN A 58 -17.28 1.76 -7.64
C ASN A 58 -16.02 0.89 -7.69
N MET A 59 -15.14 1.16 -8.63
CA MET A 59 -13.86 0.46 -8.72
C MET A 59 -12.98 0.73 -7.50
N ALA A 60 -12.99 1.98 -7.01
CA ALA A 60 -12.21 2.36 -5.84
C ALA A 60 -12.68 1.60 -4.60
N ASN A 61 -13.99 1.47 -4.42
CA ASN A 61 -14.54 0.71 -3.30
C ASN A 61 -14.17 -0.78 -3.39
N ARG A 62 -14.19 -1.34 -4.59
CA ARG A 62 -13.78 -2.73 -4.80
C ARG A 62 -12.31 -2.93 -4.48
N ALA A 63 -11.44 -1.99 -4.91
CA ALA A 63 -10.01 -2.07 -4.63
C ALA A 63 -9.74 -1.96 -3.13
N ARG A 64 -10.42 -1.03 -2.44
CA ARG A 64 -10.30 -0.87 -1.00
C ARG A 64 -10.73 -2.14 -0.28
N ASP A 65 -11.88 -2.71 -0.64
CA ASP A 65 -12.39 -3.91 0.00
C ASP A 65 -11.46 -5.09 -0.22
N ARG A 66 -10.88 -5.17 -1.43
CA ARG A 66 -9.93 -6.23 -1.73
C ARG A 66 -8.64 -6.08 -0.92
N LEU A 67 -8.14 -4.86 -0.79
CA LEU A 67 -6.98 -4.62 0.06
C LEU A 67 -7.25 -5.05 1.50
N ALA A 68 -8.43 -4.74 2.03
CA ALA A 68 -8.82 -5.15 3.37
C ALA A 68 -8.90 -6.68 3.52
N GLU A 69 -9.22 -7.40 2.45
CA GLU A 69 -9.20 -8.86 2.45
C GLU A 69 -7.78 -9.41 2.43
N LEU A 70 -6.90 -8.77 1.65
CA LEU A 70 -5.52 -9.22 1.50
C LEU A 70 -4.70 -8.97 2.76
N ILE A 71 -4.91 -7.82 3.39
CA ILE A 71 -4.19 -7.42 4.60
C ILE A 71 -5.17 -6.96 5.67
N PRO A 72 -5.92 -7.89 6.29
CA PRO A 72 -6.89 -7.53 7.31
C PRO A 72 -6.27 -6.74 8.47
N LEU A 73 -7.10 -5.95 9.15
CA LEU A 73 -6.66 -5.15 10.29
C LEU A 73 -5.97 -6.04 11.33
N GLY A 74 -4.85 -5.59 11.85
CA GLY A 74 -4.04 -6.34 12.81
C GLY A 74 -3.03 -7.28 12.17
N THR A 75 -3.13 -7.53 10.87
CA THR A 75 -2.16 -8.37 10.15
C THR A 75 -0.81 -7.68 10.09
N VAL A 76 0.26 -8.44 10.28
CA VAL A 76 1.61 -7.91 10.11
C VAL A 76 2.07 -8.19 8.69
N VAL A 77 2.45 -7.13 8.01
CA VAL A 77 3.02 -7.19 6.66
C VAL A 77 4.47 -6.73 6.72
N GLU A 78 5.21 -6.96 5.63
CA GLU A 78 6.58 -6.48 5.52
C GLU A 78 6.65 -5.35 4.52
N LEU A 79 7.29 -4.25 4.92
CA LEU A 79 7.50 -3.10 4.03
C LEU A 79 8.90 -3.19 3.46
N LYS A 80 9.01 -3.08 2.14
CA LYS A 80 10.29 -3.08 1.42
C LYS A 80 10.41 -1.83 0.56
N ASN A 81 11.65 -1.43 0.28
CA ASN A 81 11.94 -0.30 -0.58
C ASN A 81 11.29 0.99 -0.09
N ILE A 82 11.31 1.20 1.21
CA ILE A 82 10.66 2.34 1.85
C ILE A 82 11.30 3.64 1.36
N LYS A 83 10.45 4.58 0.96
CA LYS A 83 10.85 5.92 0.53
C LYS A 83 10.01 6.94 1.25
N ASP A 84 10.59 8.11 1.49
CA ASP A 84 9.81 9.23 2.00
C ASP A 84 8.82 9.71 0.95
N ASP A 85 7.61 10.01 1.39
CA ASP A 85 6.60 10.61 0.55
C ASP A 85 6.70 12.14 0.67
N LYS A 86 6.17 12.85 -0.31
CA LYS A 86 6.12 14.31 -0.25
C LYS A 86 5.19 14.83 0.83
N TYR A 87 4.31 13.99 1.38
CA TYR A 87 3.43 14.35 2.48
C TYR A 87 4.01 13.86 3.79
N LEU A 88 3.99 14.71 4.80
CA LEU A 88 4.49 14.38 6.13
C LEU A 88 3.66 13.23 6.73
N GLY A 89 4.33 12.28 7.37
CA GLY A 89 3.67 11.16 8.00
C GLY A 89 3.27 10.04 7.05
N ARG A 90 3.62 10.14 5.78
CA ARG A 90 3.35 9.11 4.77
C ARG A 90 4.66 8.60 4.17
N ILE A 91 4.72 7.30 3.95
CA ILE A 91 5.84 6.66 3.27
C ILE A 91 5.32 5.87 2.07
N ASP A 92 6.19 5.63 1.12
CA ASP A 92 5.90 4.78 -0.02
C ASP A 92 6.69 3.49 0.14
N ALA A 93 6.05 2.35 -0.12
CA ALA A 93 6.73 1.06 0.06
C ALA A 93 6.05 -0.02 -0.76
N ASN A 94 6.82 -1.07 -1.07
CA ASN A 94 6.25 -2.35 -1.45
C ASN A 94 5.77 -3.05 -0.19
N VAL A 95 4.60 -3.68 -0.27
CA VAL A 95 3.98 -4.35 0.88
C VAL A 95 3.91 -5.83 0.56
N ILE A 96 4.59 -6.64 1.39
CA ILE A 96 4.71 -8.07 1.17
C ILE A 96 3.86 -8.80 2.20
N MET A 97 2.97 -9.67 1.72
CA MET A 97 2.10 -10.46 2.56
C MET A 97 2.88 -11.61 3.20
N ALA A 98 2.27 -12.25 4.19
CA ALA A 98 2.89 -13.38 4.90
C ALA A 98 3.27 -14.53 3.96
N ASP A 99 2.54 -14.70 2.86
CA ASP A 99 2.83 -15.73 1.87
C ASP A 99 3.88 -15.32 0.83
N GLY A 100 4.45 -14.13 0.97
CA GLY A 100 5.51 -13.63 0.08
C GLY A 100 5.03 -12.84 -1.12
N ARG A 101 3.71 -12.70 -1.34
CA ARG A 101 3.21 -11.95 -2.49
C ARG A 101 3.26 -10.45 -2.24
N ASP A 102 3.54 -9.70 -3.30
CA ASP A 102 3.47 -8.24 -3.28
C ASP A 102 2.01 -7.82 -3.48
N VAL A 103 1.48 -7.05 -2.55
CA VAL A 103 0.07 -6.64 -2.56
C VAL A 103 -0.28 -5.82 -3.79
N GLY A 104 0.59 -4.88 -4.17
CA GLY A 104 0.35 -4.07 -5.37
C GLY A 104 0.25 -4.92 -6.62
N ARG A 105 1.08 -5.94 -6.72
CA ARG A 105 1.04 -6.85 -7.85
C ARG A 105 -0.26 -7.65 -7.91
N VAL A 106 -0.74 -8.09 -6.76
CA VAL A 106 -2.03 -8.79 -6.70
C VAL A 106 -3.15 -7.89 -7.22
N LEU A 107 -3.18 -6.63 -6.79
CA LEU A 107 -4.21 -5.69 -7.24
C LEU A 107 -4.14 -5.46 -8.75
N ILE A 108 -2.93 -5.34 -9.31
CA ILE A 108 -2.75 -5.18 -10.76
C ILE A 108 -3.26 -6.43 -11.50
N ASP A 109 -2.87 -7.60 -11.03
CA ASP A 109 -3.25 -8.86 -11.68
C ASP A 109 -4.76 -9.09 -11.65
N GLU A 110 -5.45 -8.54 -10.65
CA GLU A 110 -6.90 -8.65 -10.53
C GLU A 110 -7.66 -7.51 -11.24
N GLY A 111 -6.94 -6.61 -11.89
CA GLY A 111 -7.58 -5.50 -12.61
C GLY A 111 -8.06 -4.36 -11.70
N LEU A 112 -7.66 -4.34 -10.44
CA LEU A 112 -8.06 -3.32 -9.47
C LEU A 112 -7.03 -2.22 -9.33
N GLY A 113 -5.91 -2.32 -10.03
CA GLY A 113 -4.86 -1.32 -10.06
C GLY A 113 -4.15 -1.39 -11.40
N ARG A 114 -3.35 -0.38 -11.68
CA ARG A 114 -2.53 -0.29 -12.88
C ARG A 114 -1.07 -0.10 -12.50
N PRO A 115 -0.13 -0.63 -13.30
CA PRO A 115 1.27 -0.29 -13.09
C PRO A 115 1.46 1.23 -13.17
N TYR A 116 2.25 1.78 -12.25
CA TYR A 116 2.44 3.22 -12.18
C TYR A 116 3.85 3.52 -11.69
N ALA A 117 4.62 4.26 -12.49
CA ALA A 117 5.99 4.61 -12.17
C ALA A 117 6.16 6.09 -11.81
N GLY A 118 5.07 6.77 -11.49
CA GLY A 118 5.07 8.21 -11.22
C GLY A 118 4.65 8.99 -12.46
N GLY A 119 4.54 10.29 -12.30
CA GLY A 119 4.14 11.16 -13.38
C GLY A 119 2.61 11.25 -13.53
N ARG A 120 2.16 11.33 -14.77
CA ARG A 120 0.73 11.52 -15.04
C ARG A 120 -0.04 10.23 -14.85
N ARG A 121 -1.14 10.32 -14.12
CA ARG A 121 -2.05 9.19 -13.90
C ARG A 121 -3.06 9.11 -15.05
N GLU A 122 -3.31 7.88 -15.50
CA GLU A 122 -4.36 7.66 -16.49
C GLU A 122 -5.73 7.77 -15.85
N PRO A 123 -6.71 8.38 -16.55
CA PRO A 123 -8.06 8.48 -15.98
C PRO A 123 -8.73 7.12 -15.85
N TRP A 124 -9.60 7.00 -14.85
CA TRP A 124 -10.44 5.83 -14.63
C TRP A 124 -11.86 6.03 -15.19
N CYS A 125 -12.20 7.26 -15.56
CA CYS A 125 -13.50 7.60 -16.15
C CYS A 125 -13.40 7.62 -17.66
N HIS A 126 -14.50 7.28 -18.33
CA HIS A 126 -14.57 7.25 -19.79
C HIS A 126 -15.48 8.35 -20.30
#